data_7f0776cd8363cdd21cf60a391130b22d
#
_entry.id   7f0776cd8363cdd21cf60a391130b22d
#
_cell.length_a   1.000
_cell.length_b   1.000
_cell.length_c   1.000
_cell.angle_alpha   90.00
_cell.angle_beta   90.00
_cell.angle_gamma   90.00
#
_symmetry.space_group_name_H-M   'P 1'
#
loop_
_entity.id
_entity.type
_entity.pdbx_description
1 polymer ?
#
loop_
_entity_poly.entity_id
_entity_poly.type
_entity_poly.pdbx_seq_one_letter_code
_entity_poly.pdbx_strand_id
1 'polypeptide(L)'
;MDYLVVNYMKSMIENMLNARLNELTQTANPPFIFAQVSDQEFLISKTKDAFTGIVASKEDGIDSAITAIVREIERVHKFGFTASEYARAKADYLRMLESAYNERNKVKNGAYVDEYVRHFIDNEPIPGIENEYAIMNQIVPQPVCGNGKQSDPALVTDSNLVVNVFFPERKD
;
A
#
# COMPACT_ATOMS: atom_id res chain seq x y z
N MET A 1 -16.73 11.94 1.16
CA MET A 1 -16.25 11.58 -0.18
C MET A 1 -14.72 11.59 -0.24
N ASP A 2 -14.08 12.60 0.28
CA ASP A 2 -12.61 12.74 0.26
C ASP A 2 -11.87 11.58 0.94
N TYR A 3 -12.38 11.07 2.07
CA TYR A 3 -11.81 9.92 2.77
C TYR A 3 -11.68 8.67 1.88
N LEU A 4 -12.75 8.28 1.18
CA LEU A 4 -12.72 7.10 0.29
C LEU A 4 -11.77 7.29 -0.89
N VAL A 5 -11.71 8.49 -1.45
CA VAL A 5 -10.80 8.81 -2.55
C VAL A 5 -9.35 8.76 -2.10
N VAL A 6 -9.02 9.34 -0.94
CA VAL A 6 -7.68 9.31 -0.38
C VAL A 6 -7.23 7.89 -0.09
N ASN A 7 -8.07 7.07 0.57
CA ASN A 7 -7.77 5.67 0.84
C ASN A 7 -7.60 4.85 -0.44
N TYR A 8 -8.44 5.10 -1.45
CA TYR A 8 -8.26 4.49 -2.76
C TYR A 8 -6.91 4.83 -3.39
N MET A 9 -6.51 6.10 -3.37
CA MET A 9 -5.23 6.54 -3.93
C MET A 9 -4.05 5.91 -3.18
N LYS A 10 -4.06 5.91 -1.85
CA LYS A 10 -3.05 5.26 -1.01
C LYS A 10 -2.95 3.76 -1.34
N SER A 11 -4.08 3.06 -1.35
CA SER A 11 -4.17 1.63 -1.69
C SER A 11 -3.65 1.34 -3.11
N MET A 12 -3.94 2.19 -4.09
CA MET A 12 -3.46 2.03 -5.46
C MET A 12 -1.94 2.13 -5.56
N ILE A 13 -1.33 3.12 -4.90
CA ILE A 13 0.13 3.31 -4.87
C ILE A 13 0.80 2.11 -4.20
N GLU A 14 0.29 1.72 -3.04
CA GLU A 14 0.76 0.58 -2.28
C GLU A 14 0.71 -0.73 -3.10
N ASN A 15 -0.42 -1.02 -3.71
CA ASN A 15 -0.60 -2.22 -4.53
C ASN A 15 0.32 -2.25 -5.76
N MET A 16 0.46 -1.13 -6.46
CA MET A 16 1.34 -1.06 -7.64
C MET A 16 2.82 -1.19 -7.26
N LEU A 17 3.25 -0.57 -6.16
CA LEU A 17 4.64 -0.68 -5.71
C LEU A 17 4.93 -2.10 -5.18
N ASN A 18 4.01 -2.69 -4.41
CA ASN A 18 4.13 -4.06 -3.95
C ASN A 18 4.16 -5.07 -5.11
N ALA A 19 3.40 -4.82 -6.18
CA ALA A 19 3.48 -5.65 -7.40
C ALA A 19 4.88 -5.60 -8.03
N ARG A 20 5.51 -4.43 -8.16
CA ARG A 20 6.90 -4.30 -8.63
C ARG A 20 7.89 -5.03 -7.73
N LEU A 21 7.77 -4.87 -6.40
CA LEU A 21 8.63 -5.56 -5.44
C LEU A 21 8.48 -7.08 -5.55
N ASN A 22 7.25 -7.56 -5.74
CA ASN A 22 7.00 -8.98 -5.96
C ASN A 22 7.59 -9.49 -7.29
N GLU A 23 7.53 -8.72 -8.36
CA GLU A 23 8.17 -9.07 -9.64
C GLU A 23 9.69 -9.24 -9.48
N LEU A 24 10.34 -8.43 -8.64
CA LEU A 24 11.77 -8.59 -8.34
C LEU A 24 12.11 -9.88 -7.62
N THR A 25 11.21 -10.44 -6.80
CA THR A 25 11.41 -11.75 -6.15
C THR A 25 11.41 -12.91 -7.14
N GLN A 26 10.78 -12.74 -8.30
CA GLN A 26 10.67 -13.76 -9.34
C GLN A 26 11.84 -13.75 -10.33
N THR A 27 12.80 -12.86 -10.17
CA THR A 27 13.99 -12.81 -11.04
C THR A 27 14.96 -13.96 -10.75
N ALA A 28 15.85 -14.28 -11.68
CA ALA A 28 16.82 -15.37 -11.51
C ALA A 28 17.78 -15.15 -10.31
N ASN A 29 18.07 -13.89 -9.97
CA ASN A 29 18.88 -13.51 -8.82
C ASN A 29 18.17 -12.39 -8.05
N PRO A 30 17.18 -12.75 -7.21
CA PRO A 30 16.38 -11.77 -6.50
C PRO A 30 17.22 -11.01 -5.46
N PRO A 31 17.07 -9.68 -5.37
CA PRO A 31 17.85 -8.85 -4.43
C PRO A 31 17.41 -9.07 -2.97
N PHE A 32 16.21 -9.62 -2.75
CA PHE A 32 15.65 -9.92 -1.45
C PHE A 32 14.74 -11.15 -1.53
N ILE A 33 14.44 -11.75 -0.39
CA ILE A 33 13.53 -12.88 -0.27
C ILE A 33 12.07 -12.39 -0.30
N PHE A 34 11.84 -11.26 0.39
CA PHE A 34 10.53 -10.64 0.52
C PHE A 34 10.71 -9.14 0.69
N ALA A 35 9.83 -8.36 0.11
CA ALA A 35 9.72 -6.94 0.37
C ALA A 35 8.26 -6.50 0.27
N GLN A 36 7.87 -5.59 1.14
CA GLN A 36 6.53 -5.01 1.17
C GLN A 36 6.61 -3.58 1.65
N VAL A 37 5.75 -2.73 1.10
CA VAL A 37 5.51 -1.37 1.60
C VAL A 37 4.07 -1.25 2.07
N SER A 38 3.85 -0.38 3.05
CA SER A 38 2.52 -0.03 3.55
C SER A 38 2.49 1.42 4.01
N ASP A 39 1.37 2.10 3.79
CA ASP A 39 1.08 3.44 4.30
C ASP A 39 -0.01 3.32 5.36
N GLN A 40 0.38 3.39 6.62
CA GLN A 40 -0.51 3.21 7.76
C GLN A 40 -0.05 4.05 8.94
N GLU A 41 -0.86 4.09 10.01
CA GLU A 41 -0.46 4.71 11.26
C GLU A 41 0.90 4.18 11.75
N PHE A 42 1.71 5.10 12.23
CA PHE A 42 3.01 4.74 12.78
C PHE A 42 2.87 3.94 14.06
N LEU A 43 3.50 2.78 14.11
CA LEU A 43 3.35 1.77 15.15
C LEU A 43 3.52 2.30 16.59
N ILE A 44 4.27 3.38 16.78
CA ILE A 44 4.61 3.96 18.10
C ILE A 44 3.80 5.22 18.40
N SER A 45 3.23 5.88 17.39
CA SER A 45 2.51 7.14 17.56
C SER A 45 1.25 7.17 16.72
N LYS A 46 0.10 7.07 17.35
CA LYS A 46 -1.23 7.14 16.73
C LYS A 46 -1.55 8.50 16.06
N THR A 47 -0.69 9.48 16.22
CA THR A 47 -0.89 10.83 15.67
C THR A 47 -0.12 11.08 14.38
N LYS A 48 0.57 10.06 13.85
CA LYS A 48 1.39 10.18 12.64
C LYS A 48 1.23 8.96 11.75
N ASP A 49 1.08 9.20 10.47
CA ASP A 49 1.17 8.19 9.42
C ASP A 49 2.64 7.93 9.08
N ALA A 50 2.94 6.71 8.69
CA ALA A 50 4.25 6.32 8.21
C ALA A 50 4.14 5.46 6.95
N PHE A 51 4.90 5.85 5.93
CA PHE A 51 5.17 4.97 4.81
C PHE A 51 6.31 4.04 5.20
N THR A 52 6.00 2.77 5.42
CA THR A 52 6.92 1.76 5.95
C THR A 52 7.30 0.76 4.87
N GLY A 53 8.59 0.48 4.72
CA GLY A 53 9.11 -0.61 3.89
C GLY A 53 9.74 -1.69 4.77
N ILE A 54 9.33 -2.94 4.58
CA ILE A 54 9.91 -4.12 5.24
C ILE A 54 10.57 -4.98 4.18
N VAL A 55 11.82 -5.35 4.42
CA VAL A 55 12.60 -6.18 3.50
C VAL A 55 13.26 -7.32 4.26
N ALA A 56 13.09 -8.54 3.79
CA ALA A 56 13.84 -9.70 4.24
C ALA A 56 14.90 -10.06 3.19
N SER A 57 16.19 -9.97 3.57
CA SER A 57 17.31 -10.28 2.70
C SER A 57 17.88 -11.68 2.96
N LYS A 58 18.72 -12.15 2.03
CA LYS A 58 19.65 -13.25 2.29
C LYS A 58 20.75 -12.77 3.25
N GLU A 59 21.46 -13.71 3.86
CA GLU A 59 22.47 -13.44 4.89
C GLU A 59 23.52 -12.39 4.47
N ASP A 60 24.01 -12.45 3.23
CA ASP A 60 24.97 -11.49 2.68
C ASP A 60 24.35 -10.47 1.71
N GLY A 61 23.02 -10.34 1.70
CA GLY A 61 22.26 -9.58 0.69
C GLY A 61 21.68 -8.26 1.16
N ILE A 62 22.04 -7.75 2.32
CA ILE A 62 21.39 -6.59 2.93
C ILE A 62 21.55 -5.33 2.08
N ASP A 63 22.75 -5.04 1.62
CA ASP A 63 23.01 -3.84 0.80
C ASP A 63 22.24 -3.90 -0.54
N SER A 64 22.16 -5.08 -1.16
CA SER A 64 21.42 -5.28 -2.39
C SER A 64 19.92 -5.12 -2.16
N ALA A 65 19.41 -5.60 -1.05
CA ALA A 65 18.01 -5.52 -0.67
C ALA A 65 17.58 -4.07 -0.40
N ILE A 66 18.33 -3.34 0.41
CA ILE A 66 18.09 -1.91 0.69
C ILE A 66 18.18 -1.10 -0.61
N THR A 67 19.22 -1.33 -1.40
CA THR A 67 19.39 -0.61 -2.68
C THR A 67 18.24 -0.86 -3.62
N ALA A 68 17.73 -2.08 -3.68
CA ALA A 68 16.63 -2.44 -4.59
C ALA A 68 15.30 -1.76 -4.17
N ILE A 69 14.95 -1.80 -2.88
CA ILE A 69 13.71 -1.15 -2.43
C ILE A 69 13.77 0.37 -2.57
N VAL A 70 14.88 1.00 -2.19
CA VAL A 70 15.07 2.44 -2.34
C VAL A 70 15.01 2.85 -3.81
N ARG A 71 15.61 2.06 -4.71
CA ARG A 71 15.57 2.30 -6.16
C ARG A 71 14.13 2.28 -6.70
N GLU A 72 13.31 1.32 -6.29
CA GLU A 72 11.91 1.26 -6.75
C GLU A 72 11.07 2.42 -6.19
N ILE A 73 11.29 2.83 -4.95
CA ILE A 73 10.66 4.01 -4.36
C ILE A 73 11.06 5.28 -5.13
N GLU A 74 12.36 5.47 -5.38
CA GLU A 74 12.88 6.58 -6.17
C GLU A 74 12.34 6.59 -7.60
N ARG A 75 12.17 5.40 -8.17
CA ARG A 75 11.62 5.22 -9.51
C ARG A 75 10.16 5.68 -9.59
N VAL A 76 9.36 5.33 -8.56
CA VAL A 76 7.99 5.84 -8.44
C VAL A 76 7.97 7.35 -8.26
N HIS A 77 8.83 7.89 -7.41
CA HIS A 77 8.93 9.32 -7.18
C HIS A 77 9.29 10.11 -8.45
N LYS A 78 10.23 9.60 -9.27
CA LYS A 78 10.71 10.28 -10.48
C LYS A 78 9.80 10.10 -11.70
N PHE A 79 9.23 8.90 -11.86
CA PHE A 79 8.56 8.50 -13.11
C PHE A 79 7.10 8.10 -12.94
N GLY A 80 6.65 7.89 -11.68
CA GLY A 80 5.33 7.37 -11.38
C GLY A 80 5.13 5.92 -11.80
N PHE A 81 3.88 5.58 -12.04
CA PHE A 81 3.45 4.27 -12.52
C PHE A 81 3.02 4.32 -13.98
N THR A 82 3.11 3.20 -14.68
CA THR A 82 2.63 3.07 -16.04
C THR A 82 1.11 2.92 -16.10
N ALA A 83 0.52 3.25 -17.24
CA ALA A 83 -0.92 3.08 -17.44
C ALA A 83 -1.36 1.61 -17.30
N SER A 84 -0.50 0.65 -17.66
CA SER A 84 -0.79 -0.79 -17.52
C SER A 84 -0.77 -1.26 -16.07
N GLU A 85 0.15 -0.76 -15.23
CA GLU A 85 0.16 -1.02 -13.79
C GLU A 85 -1.11 -0.50 -13.14
N TYR A 86 -1.45 0.75 -13.44
CA TYR A 86 -2.68 1.35 -12.95
C TYR A 86 -3.93 0.58 -13.38
N ALA A 87 -4.03 0.19 -14.64
CA ALA A 87 -5.18 -0.56 -15.15
C ALA A 87 -5.34 -1.92 -14.44
N ARG A 88 -4.24 -2.63 -14.16
CA ARG A 88 -4.25 -3.89 -13.40
C ARG A 88 -4.71 -3.65 -11.97
N ALA A 89 -4.06 -2.75 -11.24
CA ALA A 89 -4.39 -2.45 -9.86
C ALA A 89 -5.84 -1.98 -9.70
N LYS A 90 -6.33 -1.16 -10.62
CA LYS A 90 -7.73 -0.73 -10.68
C LYS A 90 -8.71 -1.90 -10.87
N ALA A 91 -8.40 -2.82 -11.77
CA ALA A 91 -9.24 -3.99 -12.01
C ALA A 91 -9.27 -4.92 -10.77
N ASP A 92 -8.12 -5.07 -10.10
CA ASP A 92 -8.01 -5.85 -8.86
C ASP A 92 -8.80 -5.22 -7.72
N TYR A 93 -8.70 -3.90 -7.55
CA TYR A 93 -9.48 -3.16 -6.56
C TYR A 93 -10.99 -3.32 -6.77
N LEU A 94 -11.47 -3.14 -8.00
CA LEU A 94 -12.90 -3.29 -8.32
C LEU A 94 -13.40 -4.72 -8.08
N ARG A 95 -12.61 -5.74 -8.39
CA ARG A 95 -12.95 -7.14 -8.09
C ARG A 95 -13.02 -7.40 -6.58
N MET A 96 -12.06 -6.87 -5.83
CA MET A 96 -12.07 -6.98 -4.37
C MET A 96 -13.30 -6.31 -3.77
N LEU A 97 -13.64 -5.11 -4.22
CA LEU A 97 -14.82 -4.37 -3.78
C LEU A 97 -16.11 -5.10 -4.12
N GLU A 98 -16.23 -5.66 -5.33
CA GLU A 98 -17.37 -6.48 -5.75
C GLU A 98 -17.52 -7.74 -4.90
N SER A 99 -16.41 -8.43 -4.62
CA SER A 99 -16.39 -9.60 -3.73
C SER A 99 -16.89 -9.24 -2.33
N ALA A 100 -16.36 -8.15 -1.76
CA ALA A 100 -16.76 -7.67 -0.44
C ALA A 100 -18.29 -7.34 -0.40
N TYR A 101 -18.78 -6.67 -1.43
CA TYR A 101 -20.21 -6.36 -1.55
C TYR A 101 -21.07 -7.64 -1.65
N ASN A 102 -20.68 -8.62 -2.45
CA ASN A 102 -21.42 -9.86 -2.62
C ASN A 102 -21.42 -10.73 -1.35
N GLU A 103 -20.34 -10.67 -0.58
CA GLU A 103 -20.17 -11.44 0.65
C GLU A 103 -20.59 -10.69 1.93
N ARG A 104 -21.12 -9.48 1.84
CA ARG A 104 -21.44 -8.62 2.97
C ARG A 104 -22.31 -9.27 4.06
N ASN A 105 -23.18 -10.19 3.68
CA ASN A 105 -24.04 -10.92 4.63
C ASN A 105 -23.33 -12.10 5.31
N LYS A 106 -22.07 -12.40 4.92
CA LYS A 106 -21.28 -13.49 5.48
C LYS A 106 -20.10 -12.97 6.32
N VAL A 107 -19.98 -11.66 6.47
CA VAL A 107 -18.91 -11.03 7.24
C VAL A 107 -19.04 -11.40 8.72
N LYS A 108 -17.94 -11.81 9.32
CA LYS A 108 -17.89 -12.14 10.75
C LYS A 108 -18.03 -10.87 11.59
N ASN A 109 -18.71 -10.96 12.72
CA ASN A 109 -18.91 -9.82 13.64
C ASN A 109 -17.60 -9.14 14.07
N GLY A 110 -16.48 -9.87 14.14
CA GLY A 110 -15.17 -9.31 14.47
C GLY A 110 -14.72 -8.20 13.53
N ALA A 111 -14.98 -8.30 12.23
CA ALA A 111 -14.62 -7.26 11.27
C ALA A 111 -15.37 -5.94 11.53
N TYR A 112 -16.64 -6.01 11.93
CA TYR A 112 -17.41 -4.83 12.33
C TYR A 112 -16.92 -4.22 13.64
N VAL A 113 -16.44 -5.05 14.57
CA VAL A 113 -15.87 -4.55 15.84
C VAL A 113 -14.64 -3.69 15.56
N ASP A 114 -13.74 -4.14 14.69
CA ASP A 114 -12.54 -3.40 14.32
C ASP A 114 -12.88 -2.06 13.64
N GLU A 115 -13.90 -2.04 12.79
CA GLU A 115 -14.40 -0.82 12.14
C GLU A 115 -14.98 0.17 13.18
N TYR A 116 -15.79 -0.31 14.12
CA TYR A 116 -16.37 0.53 15.18
C TYR A 116 -15.32 1.05 16.15
N VAL A 117 -14.30 0.27 16.46
CA VAL A 117 -13.18 0.69 17.32
C VAL A 117 -12.40 1.82 16.66
N ARG A 118 -12.05 1.70 15.37
CA ARG A 118 -11.39 2.78 14.63
C ARG A 118 -12.25 4.03 14.55
N HIS A 119 -13.55 3.87 14.31
CA HIS A 119 -14.47 5.00 14.34
C HIS A 119 -14.49 5.72 15.70
N PHE A 120 -14.54 4.96 16.78
CA PHE A 120 -14.60 5.53 18.14
C PHE A 120 -13.29 6.21 18.54
N ILE A 121 -12.14 5.61 18.20
CA ILE A 121 -10.81 6.10 18.61
C ILE A 121 -10.35 7.25 17.69
N ASP A 122 -10.50 7.08 16.38
CA ASP A 122 -9.86 7.90 15.36
C ASP A 122 -10.87 8.74 14.56
N ASN A 123 -12.15 8.63 14.90
CA ASN A 123 -13.26 9.28 14.19
C ASN A 123 -13.31 8.92 12.68
N GLU A 124 -12.86 7.70 12.36
CA GLU A 124 -12.86 7.18 11.00
C GLU A 124 -14.30 7.01 10.48
N PRO A 125 -14.64 7.49 9.28
CA PRO A 125 -15.98 7.32 8.72
C PRO A 125 -16.35 5.85 8.51
N ILE A 126 -17.58 5.47 8.81
CA ILE A 126 -18.15 4.14 8.51
C ILE A 126 -19.17 4.26 7.37
N PRO A 127 -18.75 4.24 6.12
CA PRO A 127 -19.70 4.35 4.99
C PRO A 127 -20.59 3.12 4.84
N GLY A 128 -20.10 1.97 5.27
CA GLY A 128 -20.68 0.66 4.98
C GLY A 128 -20.45 0.22 3.54
N ILE A 129 -20.26 -1.07 3.33
CA ILE A 129 -19.85 -1.64 2.02
C ILE A 129 -20.83 -1.30 0.88
N GLU A 130 -22.11 -1.12 1.16
CA GLU A 130 -23.11 -0.80 0.14
C GLU A 130 -22.92 0.60 -0.43
N ASN A 131 -22.66 1.57 0.44
CA ASN A 131 -22.36 2.94 0.04
C ASN A 131 -20.98 3.05 -0.60
N GLU A 132 -19.97 2.37 -0.03
CA GLU A 132 -18.64 2.32 -0.59
C GLU A 132 -18.66 1.75 -2.01
N TYR A 133 -19.32 0.62 -2.20
CA TYR A 133 -19.48 -0.01 -3.52
C TYR A 133 -20.14 0.93 -4.53
N ALA A 134 -21.23 1.60 -4.14
CA ALA A 134 -21.93 2.53 -5.01
C ALA A 134 -21.09 3.75 -5.38
N ILE A 135 -20.39 4.35 -4.41
CA ILE A 135 -19.55 5.54 -4.59
C ILE A 135 -18.33 5.20 -5.44
N MET A 136 -17.62 4.13 -5.11
CA MET A 136 -16.37 3.79 -5.77
C MET A 136 -16.57 3.32 -7.21
N ASN A 137 -17.68 2.65 -7.52
CA ASN A 137 -18.04 2.34 -8.90
C ASN A 137 -18.35 3.57 -9.77
N GLN A 138 -18.68 4.70 -9.17
CA GLN A 138 -18.83 5.96 -9.89
C GLN A 138 -17.52 6.71 -10.05
N ILE A 139 -16.64 6.67 -9.04
CA ILE A 139 -15.39 7.43 -9.00
C ILE A 139 -14.27 6.73 -9.78
N VAL A 140 -14.05 5.44 -9.51
CA VAL A 140 -12.92 4.68 -10.04
C VAL A 140 -12.90 4.58 -11.58
N PRO A 141 -14.02 4.45 -12.30
CA PRO A 141 -14.03 4.47 -13.77
C PRO A 141 -13.54 5.78 -14.38
N GLN A 142 -13.70 6.91 -13.68
CA GLN A 142 -13.27 8.22 -14.17
C GLN A 142 -11.72 8.32 -14.13
N PRO A 143 -11.10 9.03 -15.07
CA PRO A 143 -9.66 9.30 -15.00
C PRO A 143 -9.40 10.19 -13.78
N VAL A 144 -8.88 9.60 -12.71
CA VAL A 144 -8.66 10.27 -11.42
C VAL A 144 -7.51 11.28 -11.47
N CYS A 145 -6.68 11.26 -12.52
CA CYS A 145 -5.61 12.24 -12.68
C CYS A 145 -5.36 12.60 -14.14
N GLY A 146 -5.21 13.91 -14.38
CA GLY A 146 -4.66 14.43 -15.62
C GLY A 146 -3.19 13.98 -15.79
N ASN A 147 -2.87 13.51 -16.99
CA ASN A 147 -1.51 13.37 -17.52
C ASN A 147 -0.56 12.36 -16.87
N GLY A 148 -0.98 11.13 -16.59
CA GLY A 148 -0.03 9.98 -16.52
C GLY A 148 1.05 9.97 -15.43
N LYS A 149 1.11 10.98 -14.57
CA LYS A 149 2.02 11.04 -13.43
C LYS A 149 1.22 10.89 -12.14
N GLN A 150 0.93 9.68 -11.79
CA GLN A 150 0.35 9.33 -10.49
C GLN A 150 1.50 9.05 -9.50
N SER A 151 2.24 10.07 -9.17
CA SER A 151 3.09 10.08 -8.00
C SER A 151 2.58 11.18 -7.11
N ASP A 152 2.18 10.86 -5.89
CA ASP A 152 2.08 11.88 -4.85
C ASP A 152 3.51 12.11 -4.33
N PRO A 153 4.15 13.25 -4.64
CA PRO A 153 5.49 13.55 -4.16
C PRO A 153 5.56 13.66 -2.63
N ALA A 154 4.42 13.72 -1.95
CA ALA A 154 4.33 13.85 -0.51
C ALA A 154 4.48 12.50 0.23
N LEU A 155 4.34 11.34 -0.44
CA LEU A 155 4.42 10.03 0.21
C LEU A 155 5.84 9.60 0.56
N VAL A 156 6.85 10.08 -0.16
CA VAL A 156 8.25 9.75 0.11
C VAL A 156 9.06 11.03 0.11
N THR A 157 9.52 11.44 1.28
CA THR A 157 10.35 12.63 1.45
C THR A 157 11.73 12.22 1.98
N ASP A 158 12.77 12.99 1.64
CA ASP A 158 14.12 12.80 2.18
C ASP A 158 14.23 13.19 3.67
N SER A 159 13.16 13.73 4.24
CA SER A 159 13.07 14.13 5.63
C SER A 159 12.36 13.07 6.46
N ASN A 160 12.81 12.88 7.72
CA ASN A 160 12.25 11.93 8.68
C ASN A 160 12.37 10.45 8.25
N LEU A 161 13.44 10.10 7.52
CA LEU A 161 13.75 8.71 7.17
C LEU A 161 14.43 8.01 8.35
N VAL A 162 13.92 6.85 8.73
CA VAL A 162 14.54 5.96 9.72
C VAL A 162 14.76 4.60 9.08
N VAL A 163 15.97 4.08 9.16
CA VAL A 163 16.34 2.75 8.68
C VAL A 163 16.76 1.90 9.88
N ASN A 164 16.05 0.81 10.11
CA ASN A 164 16.38 -0.17 11.14
C ASN A 164 16.81 -1.48 10.46
N VAL A 165 17.93 -2.05 10.91
CA VAL A 165 18.44 -3.33 10.41
C VAL A 165 18.53 -4.30 11.56
N PHE A 166 17.91 -5.47 11.40
CA PHE A 166 17.92 -6.55 12.39
C PHE A 166 18.72 -7.73 11.84
N PHE A 167 19.67 -8.20 12.62
CA PHE A 167 20.46 -9.38 12.29
C PHE A 167 20.19 -10.51 13.29
N PRO A 168 20.19 -11.78 12.85
CA PRO A 168 20.26 -12.88 13.80
C PRO A 168 21.58 -12.83 14.56
N GLU A 169 21.54 -13.12 15.85
CA GLU A 169 22.73 -13.23 16.68
C GLU A 169 23.63 -14.36 16.12
N ARG A 170 24.86 -14.04 15.71
CA ARG A 170 25.85 -15.06 15.38
C ARG A 170 26.23 -15.77 16.67
N LYS A 171 25.88 -17.05 16.78
CA LYS A 171 26.49 -17.93 17.78
C LYS A 171 27.83 -18.37 17.22
N ASP A 172 28.91 -17.82 17.79
CA ASP A 172 30.26 -18.34 17.57
C ASP A 172 30.39 -19.80 18.05
#